data_76e9e46bbe00327ccbdb4a8401d58004
#
_entry.id   76e9e46bbe00327ccbdb4a8401d58004
#
_cell.length_a   1.000
_cell.length_b   1.000
_cell.length_c   1.000
_cell.angle_alpha   90.00
_cell.angle_beta   90.00
_cell.angle_gamma   90.00
#
_symmetry.space_group_name_H-M   'P 1'
#
loop_
_entity.id
_entity.type
_entity.pdbx_description
1 polymer ?
#
loop_
_entity_poly.entity_id
_entity_poly.type
_entity_poly.pdbx_seq_one_letter_code
_entity_poly.pdbx_strand_id
1 'polypeptide(L)'
;PGISSPARARHAQGGPVTAKLDRQHSTYRVTFKADPVEIVFDHLRNGRDSLVAEVDVLTSLPSFGPLLRDGQLNILSETTQRSWAKGLSHRCAAITDWEGILMEACRLVKKAYRDGEPSVALSEIERPPHGSWAIPGLVLARLPVVLFGDGSSGKSLLALAIAESLQSGQSLPGLGLKPSREVNVLWLDYEYDGWEHTLRSLAMGVERSAIRYRRMDAPLCDAEEAIEKEIDRHNIGIIVIDSAAMACGGKPEDSEQTNRLFQSLRRFDRGAIVIAHETKSNTQASGPQWHDKPFGSAYWHDNARATWFVQKQQDEQGEDEAQVLLHVGVFNKKTNQ
;
A
#
# COMPACT_ATOMS: atom_id res chain seq x y z
N PRO A 1 40.48 -20.19 -61.39
CA PRO A 1 40.42 -20.43 -59.97
C PRO A 1 39.40 -19.51 -59.35
N GLY A 2 38.31 -20.12 -58.92
CA GLY A 2 37.12 -19.47 -58.47
C GLY A 2 37.19 -18.88 -57.08
N ILE A 3 36.72 -17.69 -56.96
CA ILE A 3 36.50 -17.00 -55.68
C ILE A 3 35.09 -17.40 -55.23
N SER A 4 35.01 -18.22 -54.17
CA SER A 4 33.77 -18.60 -53.52
C SER A 4 33.24 -17.44 -52.70
N SER A 5 32.09 -16.94 -53.07
CA SER A 5 31.32 -15.95 -52.29
C SER A 5 30.83 -16.55 -50.96
N PRO A 6 30.90 -15.84 -49.86
CA PRO A 6 30.36 -16.36 -48.59
C PRO A 6 28.84 -16.40 -48.66
N ALA A 7 28.30 -17.54 -48.25
CA ALA A 7 26.87 -17.82 -48.18
C ALA A 7 26.15 -16.80 -47.30
N ARG A 8 25.12 -16.16 -47.84
CA ARG A 8 24.12 -15.39 -47.07
C ARG A 8 23.48 -16.32 -46.03
N ALA A 9 23.73 -16.00 -44.77
CA ALA A 9 22.99 -16.61 -43.67
C ALA A 9 21.48 -16.39 -43.89
N ARG A 10 20.76 -17.49 -43.99
CA ARG A 10 19.28 -17.51 -44.12
C ARG A 10 18.72 -16.92 -42.81
N HIS A 11 17.89 -15.90 -42.94
CA HIS A 11 17.05 -15.43 -41.85
C HIS A 11 16.27 -16.63 -41.29
N ALA A 12 16.54 -17.01 -40.07
CA ALA A 12 15.71 -17.93 -39.30
C ALA A 12 14.34 -17.27 -39.14
N GLN A 13 13.30 -17.91 -39.66
CA GLN A 13 11.92 -17.55 -39.38
C GLN A 13 11.74 -17.65 -37.87
N GLY A 14 11.43 -16.54 -37.20
CA GLY A 14 11.16 -16.49 -35.77
C GLY A 14 9.99 -17.41 -35.44
N GLY A 15 10.27 -18.44 -34.66
CA GLY A 15 9.22 -19.22 -34.00
C GLY A 15 8.43 -18.31 -33.02
N PRO A 16 7.26 -18.74 -32.54
CA PRO A 16 6.45 -17.94 -31.65
C PRO A 16 7.27 -17.57 -30.41
N VAL A 17 7.32 -16.26 -30.10
CA VAL A 17 8.00 -15.72 -28.91
C VAL A 17 7.32 -16.28 -27.67
N THR A 18 7.99 -17.21 -26.99
CA THR A 18 7.42 -17.84 -25.78
C THR A 18 7.83 -17.03 -24.55
N ALA A 19 6.85 -16.38 -23.96
CA ALA A 19 7.04 -15.57 -22.76
C ALA A 19 6.24 -16.13 -21.58
N LYS A 20 6.75 -15.89 -20.39
CA LYS A 20 6.06 -16.16 -19.11
C LYS A 20 5.75 -14.81 -18.44
N LEU A 21 4.49 -14.62 -18.06
CA LEU A 21 4.06 -13.52 -17.23
C LEU A 21 3.99 -13.97 -15.78
N ASP A 22 4.58 -13.18 -14.90
CA ASP A 22 4.39 -13.24 -13.45
C ASP A 22 3.78 -11.91 -12.98
N ARG A 23 2.84 -11.98 -12.06
CA ARG A 23 2.19 -10.80 -11.48
C ARG A 23 2.39 -10.83 -9.98
N GLN A 24 2.98 -9.77 -9.45
CA GLN A 24 3.11 -9.54 -8.02
C GLN A 24 2.50 -8.18 -7.70
N HIS A 25 1.39 -8.18 -6.99
CA HIS A 25 0.63 -6.96 -6.67
C HIS A 25 0.26 -6.15 -7.94
N SER A 26 0.83 -4.93 -8.07
CA SER A 26 0.64 -4.04 -9.21
C SER A 26 1.68 -4.21 -10.31
N THR A 27 2.74 -4.98 -10.05
CA THR A 27 3.87 -5.19 -10.96
C THR A 27 3.66 -6.41 -11.84
N TYR A 28 3.87 -6.26 -13.14
CA TYR A 28 3.82 -7.32 -14.13
C TYR A 28 5.21 -7.57 -14.69
N ARG A 29 5.72 -8.78 -14.55
CA ARG A 29 7.04 -9.19 -14.98
C ARG A 29 6.92 -10.19 -16.10
N VAL A 30 7.49 -9.87 -17.27
CA VAL A 30 7.48 -10.75 -18.45
C VAL A 30 8.89 -11.21 -18.74
N THR A 31 9.11 -12.53 -18.69
CA THR A 31 10.39 -13.18 -18.98
C THR A 31 10.29 -14.01 -20.26
N PHE A 32 11.35 -14.00 -21.05
CA PHE A 32 11.42 -14.71 -22.32
C PHE A 32 12.32 -15.92 -22.22
N LYS A 33 11.86 -17.09 -22.70
CA LYS A 33 12.64 -18.33 -22.61
C LYS A 33 13.83 -18.38 -23.57
N ALA A 34 13.65 -17.77 -24.76
CA ALA A 34 14.65 -17.80 -25.83
C ALA A 34 15.66 -16.64 -25.74
N ASP A 35 15.28 -15.56 -25.10
CA ASP A 35 16.06 -14.33 -25.02
C ASP A 35 16.33 -13.97 -23.54
N PRO A 36 17.54 -13.52 -23.22
CA PRO A 36 17.92 -13.12 -21.87
C PRO A 36 17.36 -11.74 -21.53
N VAL A 37 16.03 -11.61 -21.65
CA VAL A 37 15.26 -10.36 -21.45
C VAL A 37 14.18 -10.56 -20.43
N GLU A 38 14.03 -9.56 -19.59
CA GLU A 38 12.95 -9.38 -18.68
C GLU A 38 12.38 -7.98 -18.84
N ILE A 39 11.06 -7.86 -18.92
CA ILE A 39 10.36 -6.57 -19.00
C ILE A 39 9.43 -6.46 -17.79
N VAL A 40 9.65 -5.43 -17.00
CA VAL A 40 8.86 -5.12 -15.82
C VAL A 40 7.94 -3.95 -16.17
N PHE A 41 6.65 -4.11 -15.91
CA PHE A 41 5.64 -3.07 -16.07
C PHE A 41 5.06 -2.74 -14.71
N ASP A 42 5.10 -1.46 -14.37
CA ASP A 42 4.62 -0.95 -13.10
C ASP A 42 3.75 0.29 -13.29
N HIS A 43 3.09 0.74 -12.22
CA HIS A 43 2.28 1.96 -12.24
C HIS A 43 1.31 2.05 -13.43
N LEU A 44 0.57 0.96 -13.74
CA LEU A 44 -0.38 0.94 -14.84
C LEU A 44 -1.51 1.94 -14.61
N ARG A 45 -1.62 2.92 -15.51
CA ARG A 45 -2.65 3.97 -15.47
C ARG A 45 -3.58 3.81 -16.68
N ASN A 46 -4.85 3.58 -16.41
CA ASN A 46 -5.87 3.45 -17.45
C ASN A 46 -6.46 4.82 -17.77
N GLY A 47 -6.26 5.29 -19.00
CA GLY A 47 -6.91 6.46 -19.56
C GLY A 47 -8.06 6.05 -20.50
N ARG A 48 -8.76 7.04 -21.09
CA ARG A 48 -9.90 6.78 -21.97
C ARG A 48 -9.53 5.88 -23.16
N ASP A 49 -8.37 6.14 -23.79
CA ASP A 49 -7.87 5.41 -24.96
C ASP A 49 -6.40 4.98 -24.80
N SER A 50 -5.91 4.87 -23.56
CA SER A 50 -4.53 4.54 -23.27
C SER A 50 -4.41 3.65 -22.03
N LEU A 51 -3.42 2.79 -22.03
CA LEU A 51 -2.96 2.07 -20.84
C LEU A 51 -1.46 2.33 -20.76
N VAL A 52 -1.06 3.23 -19.87
CA VAL A 52 0.33 3.65 -19.71
C VAL A 52 0.94 2.95 -18.50
N ALA A 53 2.13 2.40 -18.68
CA ALA A 53 2.92 1.81 -17.61
C ALA A 53 4.29 2.49 -17.53
N GLU A 54 4.91 2.46 -16.36
CA GLU A 54 6.35 2.61 -16.22
C GLU A 54 6.98 1.27 -16.55
N VAL A 55 7.99 1.27 -17.42
CA VAL A 55 8.54 0.02 -17.97
C VAL A 55 10.04 0.02 -17.87
N ASP A 56 10.58 -1.05 -17.27
CA ASP A 56 12.00 -1.36 -17.25
C ASP A 56 12.27 -2.55 -18.15
N VAL A 57 13.19 -2.39 -19.08
CA VAL A 57 13.69 -3.48 -19.93
C VAL A 57 15.07 -3.91 -19.44
N LEU A 58 15.14 -5.12 -18.91
CA LEU A 58 16.31 -5.69 -18.28
C LEU A 58 16.92 -6.79 -19.14
N THR A 59 18.24 -7.01 -19.01
CA THR A 59 18.92 -8.12 -19.65
C THR A 59 19.96 -8.76 -18.70
N SER A 60 20.15 -10.06 -18.84
CA SER A 60 21.23 -10.79 -18.18
C SER A 60 22.47 -11.00 -19.07
N LEU A 61 22.52 -10.37 -20.25
CA LEU A 61 23.70 -10.44 -21.13
C LEU A 61 24.91 -9.75 -20.48
N PRO A 62 26.08 -10.44 -20.30
CA PRO A 62 27.23 -9.88 -19.59
C PRO A 62 27.85 -8.64 -20.25
N SER A 63 27.63 -8.49 -21.56
CA SER A 63 28.19 -7.38 -22.35
C SER A 63 27.42 -6.08 -22.21
N PHE A 64 26.30 -6.09 -21.48
CA PHE A 64 25.43 -4.94 -21.30
C PHE A 64 25.16 -4.69 -19.81
N GLY A 65 24.85 -3.47 -19.45
CA GLY A 65 24.30 -3.19 -18.12
C GLY A 65 22.95 -3.88 -17.92
N PRO A 66 22.55 -4.18 -16.67
CA PRO A 66 21.30 -4.90 -16.40
C PRO A 66 20.06 -4.16 -16.92
N LEU A 67 20.06 -2.84 -16.94
CA LEU A 67 18.98 -1.99 -17.42
C LEU A 67 19.30 -1.49 -18.82
N LEU A 68 18.53 -1.93 -19.81
CA LEU A 68 18.66 -1.48 -21.20
C LEU A 68 17.88 -0.20 -21.47
N ARG A 69 16.68 -0.09 -20.90
CA ARG A 69 15.79 1.05 -21.08
C ARG A 69 14.77 1.11 -19.95
N ASP A 70 14.44 2.33 -19.55
CA ASP A 70 13.36 2.67 -18.65
C ASP A 70 12.50 3.80 -19.22
N GLY A 71 11.29 3.98 -18.68
CA GLY A 71 10.40 5.08 -19.00
C GLY A 71 8.94 4.68 -19.16
N GLN A 72 8.13 5.63 -19.59
CA GLN A 72 6.69 5.41 -19.78
C GLN A 72 6.39 4.81 -21.17
N LEU A 73 5.58 3.77 -21.19
CA LEU A 73 5.11 3.09 -22.40
C LEU A 73 3.59 3.03 -22.43
N ASN A 74 2.97 3.52 -23.48
CA ASN A 74 1.56 3.23 -23.74
C ASN A 74 1.43 1.83 -24.36
N ILE A 75 0.94 0.87 -23.57
CA ILE A 75 0.79 -0.55 -23.94
C ILE A 75 -0.19 -0.75 -25.09
N LEU A 76 -1.13 0.20 -25.31
CA LEU A 76 -2.11 0.09 -26.40
C LEU A 76 -1.60 0.69 -27.73
N SER A 77 -0.49 1.42 -27.71
CA SER A 77 0.04 2.13 -28.88
C SER A 77 1.13 1.33 -29.59
N GLU A 78 0.81 0.72 -30.72
CA GLU A 78 1.80 0.03 -31.57
C GLU A 78 2.93 0.95 -32.02
N THR A 79 2.62 2.21 -32.31
CA THR A 79 3.63 3.21 -32.70
C THR A 79 4.67 3.42 -31.62
N THR A 80 4.22 3.52 -30.35
CA THR A 80 5.11 3.67 -29.20
C THR A 80 5.94 2.40 -28.99
N GLN A 81 5.33 1.22 -29.12
CA GLN A 81 6.03 -0.07 -29.00
C GLN A 81 7.13 -0.21 -30.08
N ARG A 82 6.84 0.12 -31.33
CA ARG A 82 7.83 0.11 -32.44
C ARG A 82 8.97 1.10 -32.21
N SER A 83 8.65 2.29 -31.70
CA SER A 83 9.67 3.29 -31.35
C SER A 83 10.60 2.78 -30.24
N TRP A 84 10.04 2.09 -29.24
CA TRP A 84 10.82 1.45 -28.18
C TRP A 84 11.69 0.32 -28.71
N ALA A 85 11.15 -0.56 -29.55
CA ALA A 85 11.86 -1.67 -30.18
C ALA A 85 13.06 -1.17 -31.00
N LYS A 86 12.87 -0.11 -31.79
CA LYS A 86 13.94 0.52 -32.57
C LYS A 86 15.06 1.05 -31.66
N GLY A 87 14.72 1.73 -30.57
CA GLY A 87 15.70 2.22 -29.60
C GLY A 87 16.48 1.08 -28.91
N LEU A 88 15.81 -0.02 -28.56
CA LEU A 88 16.43 -1.21 -27.96
C LEU A 88 17.32 -1.95 -28.95
N SER A 89 16.94 -2.05 -30.23
CA SER A 89 17.78 -2.65 -31.29
C SER A 89 19.11 -1.91 -31.44
N HIS A 90 19.12 -0.59 -31.28
CA HIS A 90 20.37 0.20 -31.30
C HIS A 90 21.21 0.00 -30.04
N ARG A 91 20.59 -0.20 -28.88
CA ARG A 91 21.30 -0.39 -27.59
C ARG A 91 21.81 -1.82 -27.42
N CYS A 92 21.07 -2.82 -27.88
CA CYS A 92 21.38 -4.23 -27.72
C CYS A 92 21.07 -4.98 -29.00
N ALA A 93 21.99 -4.93 -29.99
CA ALA A 93 21.87 -5.61 -31.26
C ALA A 93 22.04 -7.15 -31.17
N ALA A 94 22.43 -7.67 -30.00
CA ALA A 94 22.53 -9.10 -29.75
C ALA A 94 21.15 -9.80 -29.77
N ILE A 95 20.08 -9.03 -29.53
CA ILE A 95 18.69 -9.50 -29.60
C ILE A 95 18.09 -8.94 -30.88
N THR A 96 17.56 -9.84 -31.72
CA THR A 96 17.18 -9.51 -33.10
C THR A 96 15.72 -9.12 -33.25
N ASP A 97 14.83 -9.65 -32.40
CA ASP A 97 13.37 -9.42 -32.50
C ASP A 97 12.80 -8.62 -31.32
N TRP A 98 13.29 -7.39 -31.14
CA TRP A 98 12.77 -6.49 -30.12
C TRP A 98 11.29 -6.09 -30.34
N GLU A 99 10.85 -6.06 -31.61
CA GLU A 99 9.44 -5.74 -31.89
C GLU A 99 8.52 -6.86 -31.40
N GLY A 100 8.82 -8.12 -31.76
CA GLY A 100 8.06 -9.27 -31.27
C GLY A 100 8.06 -9.40 -29.75
N ILE A 101 9.22 -9.19 -29.10
CA ILE A 101 9.37 -9.21 -27.64
C ILE A 101 8.47 -8.17 -26.97
N LEU A 102 8.52 -6.92 -27.41
CA LEU A 102 7.71 -5.84 -26.82
C LEU A 102 6.22 -6.02 -27.08
N MET A 103 5.84 -6.40 -28.31
CA MET A 103 4.44 -6.64 -28.64
C MET A 103 3.84 -7.78 -27.80
N GLU A 104 4.58 -8.88 -27.64
CA GLU A 104 4.13 -10.01 -26.83
C GLU A 104 4.04 -9.64 -25.34
N ALA A 105 5.04 -8.93 -24.80
CA ALA A 105 4.98 -8.44 -23.42
C ALA A 105 3.75 -7.55 -23.19
N CYS A 106 3.54 -6.55 -24.04
CA CYS A 106 2.39 -5.64 -23.96
C CYS A 106 1.06 -6.40 -24.09
N ARG A 107 0.99 -7.41 -24.97
CA ARG A 107 -0.20 -8.26 -25.14
C ARG A 107 -0.53 -9.04 -23.87
N LEU A 108 0.48 -9.66 -23.25
CA LEU A 108 0.31 -10.44 -22.02
C LEU A 108 -0.12 -9.55 -20.86
N VAL A 109 0.55 -8.40 -20.66
CA VAL A 109 0.22 -7.46 -19.60
C VAL A 109 -1.18 -6.88 -19.79
N LYS A 110 -1.51 -6.44 -21.01
CA LYS A 110 -2.87 -5.96 -21.34
C LYS A 110 -3.94 -7.01 -21.01
N LYS A 111 -3.69 -8.27 -21.37
CA LYS A 111 -4.62 -9.37 -21.08
C LYS A 111 -4.75 -9.54 -19.57
N ALA A 112 -3.65 -9.71 -18.85
CA ALA A 112 -3.66 -9.91 -17.40
C ALA A 112 -4.29 -8.74 -16.63
N TYR A 113 -4.04 -7.50 -17.07
CA TYR A 113 -4.67 -6.31 -16.49
C TYR A 113 -6.19 -6.31 -16.66
N ARG A 114 -6.69 -6.73 -17.84
CA ARG A 114 -8.13 -6.78 -18.14
C ARG A 114 -8.84 -7.96 -17.50
N ASP A 115 -8.19 -9.11 -17.47
CA ASP A 115 -8.73 -10.33 -16.85
C ASP A 115 -8.83 -10.16 -15.31
N GLY A 116 -7.97 -9.32 -14.72
CA GLY A 116 -7.92 -9.11 -13.28
C GLY A 116 -7.44 -10.35 -12.53
N GLU A 117 -7.89 -10.50 -11.29
CA GLU A 117 -7.66 -11.71 -10.50
C GLU A 117 -8.77 -12.72 -10.76
N PRO A 118 -8.41 -14.00 -10.96
CA PRO A 118 -9.42 -15.04 -11.15
C PRO A 118 -10.28 -15.19 -9.90
N SER A 119 -11.57 -15.45 -10.08
CA SER A 119 -12.43 -15.82 -8.96
C SER A 119 -12.02 -17.18 -8.40
N VAL A 120 -12.07 -17.29 -7.07
CA VAL A 120 -11.84 -18.54 -6.36
C VAL A 120 -13.10 -18.92 -5.58
N ALA A 121 -13.32 -20.22 -5.34
CA ALA A 121 -14.42 -20.64 -4.50
C ALA A 121 -14.14 -20.24 -3.04
N LEU A 122 -15.17 -19.85 -2.28
CA LEU A 122 -15.00 -19.51 -0.87
C LEU A 122 -14.38 -20.66 -0.04
N SER A 123 -14.61 -21.89 -0.46
CA SER A 123 -14.04 -23.08 0.16
C SER A 123 -12.53 -23.23 -0.07
N GLU A 124 -11.98 -22.58 -1.09
CA GLU A 124 -10.55 -22.59 -1.43
C GLU A 124 -9.78 -21.48 -0.71
N ILE A 125 -10.51 -20.53 -0.09
CA ILE A 125 -9.89 -19.47 0.69
C ILE A 125 -9.45 -20.01 2.04
N GLU A 126 -8.15 -20.00 2.28
CA GLU A 126 -7.59 -20.41 3.55
C GLU A 126 -8.09 -19.51 4.69
N ARG A 127 -8.54 -20.11 5.77
CA ARG A 127 -8.90 -19.37 6.98
C ARG A 127 -7.62 -18.83 7.63
N PRO A 128 -7.59 -17.54 8.01
CA PRO A 128 -6.44 -17.04 8.73
C PRO A 128 -6.28 -17.81 10.06
N PRO A 129 -5.08 -18.32 10.36
CA PRO A 129 -4.85 -19.22 11.52
C PRO A 129 -5.17 -18.58 12.88
N HIS A 130 -5.20 -17.26 12.94
CA HIS A 130 -5.45 -16.48 14.17
C HIS A 130 -6.77 -15.72 14.15
N GLY A 131 -7.71 -16.07 13.24
CA GLY A 131 -8.98 -15.37 13.09
C GLY A 131 -8.84 -14.02 12.39
N SER A 132 -9.92 -13.22 12.43
CA SER A 132 -10.00 -11.92 11.73
C SER A 132 -9.44 -10.75 12.53
N TRP A 133 -9.04 -10.94 13.79
CA TRP A 133 -8.61 -9.89 14.70
C TRP A 133 -7.11 -9.97 15.01
N ALA A 134 -6.41 -8.85 14.88
CA ALA A 134 -5.06 -8.67 15.41
C ALA A 134 -5.11 -8.40 16.92
N ILE A 135 -6.03 -7.52 17.37
CA ILE A 135 -6.45 -7.39 18.77
C ILE A 135 -7.97 -7.63 18.80
N PRO A 136 -8.44 -8.69 19.48
CA PRO A 136 -9.85 -9.02 19.52
C PRO A 136 -10.72 -7.85 19.94
N GLY A 137 -11.73 -7.57 19.13
CA GLY A 137 -12.67 -6.49 19.36
C GLY A 137 -12.16 -5.07 19.07
N LEU A 138 -10.88 -4.87 18.72
CA LEU A 138 -10.31 -3.54 18.50
C LEU A 138 -9.68 -3.38 17.11
N VAL A 139 -8.75 -4.25 16.73
CA VAL A 139 -7.99 -4.12 15.48
C VAL A 139 -8.13 -5.37 14.62
N LEU A 140 -8.55 -5.18 13.38
CA LEU A 140 -8.68 -6.25 12.39
C LEU A 140 -7.33 -6.60 11.76
N ALA A 141 -7.10 -7.89 11.48
CA ALA A 141 -5.83 -8.37 10.96
C ALA A 141 -5.57 -8.01 9.48
N ARG A 142 -6.62 -7.80 8.67
CA ARG A 142 -6.52 -7.59 7.21
C ARG A 142 -7.44 -6.48 6.68
N LEU A 143 -8.12 -5.76 7.54
CA LEU A 143 -9.07 -4.73 7.15
C LEU A 143 -8.81 -3.44 7.92
N PRO A 144 -9.10 -2.27 7.32
CA PRO A 144 -8.87 -0.99 7.98
C PRO A 144 -9.89 -0.74 9.09
N VAL A 145 -9.38 -0.19 10.19
CA VAL A 145 -10.15 0.44 11.25
C VAL A 145 -9.82 1.92 11.29
N VAL A 146 -10.78 2.76 11.64
CA VAL A 146 -10.59 4.21 11.73
C VAL A 146 -10.75 4.64 13.19
N LEU A 147 -9.72 5.31 13.73
CA LEU A 147 -9.77 6.03 15.00
C LEU A 147 -10.08 7.50 14.69
N PHE A 148 -11.18 8.02 15.19
CA PHE A 148 -11.57 9.40 14.95
C PHE A 148 -11.99 10.13 16.22
N GLY A 149 -11.94 11.44 16.22
CA GLY A 149 -12.29 12.31 17.36
C GLY A 149 -11.66 13.68 17.23
N ASP A 150 -11.89 14.52 18.24
CA ASP A 150 -11.38 15.89 18.30
C ASP A 150 -9.85 15.96 18.26
N GLY A 151 -9.32 17.12 17.85
CA GLY A 151 -7.92 17.45 18.03
C GLY A 151 -7.53 17.27 19.51
N SER A 152 -6.32 16.76 19.75
CA SER A 152 -5.79 16.53 21.13
C SER A 152 -6.60 15.54 21.97
N SER A 153 -7.46 14.71 21.38
CA SER A 153 -8.19 13.65 22.09
C SER A 153 -7.33 12.43 22.45
N GLY A 154 -6.06 12.40 22.05
CA GLY A 154 -5.13 11.30 22.35
C GLY A 154 -5.12 10.17 21.31
N LYS A 155 -5.70 10.36 20.12
CA LYS A 155 -5.76 9.33 19.06
C LYS A 155 -4.41 8.75 18.69
N SER A 156 -3.44 9.62 18.37
CA SER A 156 -2.08 9.19 18.00
C SER A 156 -1.36 8.47 19.14
N LEU A 157 -1.58 8.91 20.39
CA LEU A 157 -1.03 8.24 21.55
C LEU A 157 -1.66 6.86 21.76
N LEU A 158 -2.98 6.74 21.62
CA LEU A 158 -3.68 5.46 21.67
C LEU A 158 -3.22 4.52 20.53
N ALA A 159 -3.11 5.05 19.31
CA ALA A 159 -2.64 4.27 18.17
C ALA A 159 -1.21 3.78 18.40
N LEU A 160 -0.33 4.58 18.99
CA LEU A 160 1.03 4.18 19.34
C LEU A 160 1.03 3.08 20.41
N ALA A 161 0.23 3.20 21.46
CA ALA A 161 0.07 2.16 22.47
C ALA A 161 -0.43 0.85 21.87
N ILE A 162 -1.40 0.92 20.95
CA ILE A 162 -1.90 -0.25 20.19
C ILE A 162 -0.78 -0.85 19.33
N ALA A 163 0.00 -0.02 18.65
CA ALA A 163 1.11 -0.46 17.80
C ALA A 163 2.21 -1.15 18.62
N GLU A 164 2.59 -0.59 19.77
CA GLU A 164 3.56 -1.23 20.68
C GLU A 164 3.04 -2.55 21.27
N SER A 165 1.75 -2.61 21.59
CA SER A 165 1.11 -3.86 22.03
C SER A 165 1.17 -4.92 20.93
N LEU A 166 0.84 -4.57 19.68
CA LEU A 166 0.93 -5.46 18.52
C LEU A 166 2.36 -5.95 18.26
N GLN A 167 3.31 -5.03 18.28
CA GLN A 167 4.72 -5.29 18.02
C GLN A 167 5.35 -6.21 19.08
N SER A 168 4.97 -6.06 20.35
CA SER A 168 5.50 -6.84 21.46
C SER A 168 4.69 -8.09 21.81
N GLY A 169 3.47 -8.22 21.30
CA GLY A 169 2.52 -9.27 21.72
C GLY A 169 2.01 -9.13 23.16
N GLN A 170 2.34 -8.01 23.84
CA GLN A 170 1.93 -7.75 25.22
C GLN A 170 0.53 -7.16 25.29
N SER A 171 -0.13 -7.28 26.43
CA SER A 171 -1.45 -6.68 26.63
C SER A 171 -1.38 -5.16 26.57
N LEU A 172 -2.39 -4.57 25.92
CA LEU A 172 -2.56 -3.12 25.90
C LEU A 172 -2.86 -2.60 27.32
N PRO A 173 -2.02 -1.71 27.86
CA PRO A 173 -2.21 -1.18 29.19
C PRO A 173 -3.58 -0.51 29.36
N GLY A 174 -4.21 -0.69 30.50
CA GLY A 174 -5.48 -0.05 30.84
C GLY A 174 -6.73 -0.67 30.21
N LEU A 175 -6.61 -1.42 29.11
CA LEU A 175 -7.76 -2.02 28.42
C LEU A 175 -7.87 -3.54 28.60
N GLY A 176 -6.82 -4.20 29.13
CA GLY A 176 -6.79 -5.65 29.29
C GLY A 176 -6.87 -6.45 27.98
N LEU A 177 -6.79 -5.77 26.84
CA LEU A 177 -6.82 -6.38 25.53
C LEU A 177 -5.42 -6.90 25.16
N LYS A 178 -5.37 -8.09 24.56
CA LYS A 178 -4.11 -8.72 24.15
C LYS A 178 -4.15 -9.04 22.66
N PRO A 179 -3.05 -8.77 21.93
CA PRO A 179 -2.91 -9.20 20.55
C PRO A 179 -3.05 -10.74 20.43
N SER A 180 -3.64 -11.18 19.33
CA SER A 180 -3.72 -12.61 19.01
C SER A 180 -2.34 -13.23 18.75
N ARG A 181 -1.40 -12.41 18.30
CA ARG A 181 0.03 -12.74 18.07
C ARG A 181 0.84 -11.45 17.98
N GLU A 182 2.16 -11.57 18.00
CA GLU A 182 3.06 -10.49 17.59
C GLU A 182 2.88 -10.17 16.10
N VAL A 183 2.87 -8.88 15.78
CA VAL A 183 2.67 -8.38 14.41
C VAL A 183 3.60 -7.20 14.18
N ASN A 184 4.42 -7.27 13.14
CA ASN A 184 5.26 -6.14 12.76
C ASN A 184 4.39 -4.98 12.27
N VAL A 185 4.69 -3.79 12.79
CA VAL A 185 3.93 -2.57 12.53
C VAL A 185 4.77 -1.59 11.70
N LEU A 186 4.15 -0.99 10.68
CA LEU A 186 4.68 0.13 9.92
C LEU A 186 3.86 1.38 10.23
N TRP A 187 4.52 2.43 10.75
CA TRP A 187 3.93 3.73 11.00
C TRP A 187 4.23 4.68 9.84
N LEU A 188 3.20 5.10 9.14
CA LEU A 188 3.25 6.10 8.08
C LEU A 188 2.81 7.45 8.67
N ASP A 189 3.77 8.36 8.81
CA ASP A 189 3.57 9.62 9.51
C ASP A 189 3.50 10.80 8.54
N TYR A 190 2.41 11.53 8.61
CA TYR A 190 2.17 12.74 7.82
C TYR A 190 2.17 14.03 8.66
N GLU A 191 2.20 13.93 9.98
CA GLU A 191 2.03 15.10 10.87
C GLU A 191 3.25 15.41 11.74
N TYR A 192 3.92 14.37 12.24
CA TYR A 192 5.01 14.53 13.19
C TYR A 192 6.35 14.07 12.64
N ASP A 193 7.27 13.76 13.54
CA ASP A 193 8.54 13.12 13.23
C ASP A 193 8.81 11.92 14.15
N GLY A 194 9.76 11.08 13.76
CA GLY A 194 10.08 9.85 14.48
C GLY A 194 10.60 10.11 15.91
N TRP A 195 11.15 11.31 16.16
CA TRP A 195 11.65 11.67 17.48
C TRP A 195 10.50 11.78 18.50
N GLU A 196 9.41 12.44 18.11
CA GLU A 196 8.24 12.59 18.97
C GLU A 196 7.63 11.23 19.35
N HIS A 197 7.52 10.31 18.38
CA HIS A 197 7.04 8.95 18.66
C HIS A 197 8.00 8.18 19.58
N THR A 198 9.31 8.36 19.43
CA THR A 198 10.29 7.74 20.33
C THR A 198 10.12 8.23 21.76
N LEU A 199 9.94 9.53 21.97
CA LEU A 199 9.68 10.09 23.32
C LEU A 199 8.39 9.54 23.93
N ARG A 200 7.33 9.41 23.13
CA ARG A 200 6.05 8.84 23.59
C ARG A 200 6.19 7.36 23.95
N SER A 201 6.92 6.56 23.14
CA SER A 201 7.21 5.16 23.46
C SER A 201 8.01 5.03 24.76
N LEU A 202 9.03 5.88 24.95
CA LEU A 202 9.80 5.94 26.20
C LEU A 202 8.89 6.27 27.41
N ALA A 203 7.99 7.23 27.28
CA ALA A 203 7.03 7.57 28.33
C ALA A 203 6.06 6.42 28.65
N MET A 204 5.81 5.52 27.70
CA MET A 204 5.04 4.28 27.89
C MET A 204 5.89 3.14 28.48
N GLY A 205 7.17 3.35 28.77
CA GLY A 205 8.08 2.32 29.28
C GLY A 205 8.71 1.44 28.21
N VAL A 206 8.61 1.82 26.94
CA VAL A 206 9.24 1.10 25.83
C VAL A 206 10.57 1.77 25.48
N GLU A 207 11.67 1.22 26.00
CA GLU A 207 13.02 1.78 25.79
C GLU A 207 13.48 1.71 24.32
N ARG A 208 13.06 0.68 23.59
CA ARG A 208 13.41 0.44 22.18
C ARG A 208 12.21 -0.07 21.42
N SER A 209 11.50 0.82 20.78
CA SER A 209 10.42 0.44 19.87
C SER A 209 10.96 -0.26 18.63
N ALA A 210 10.35 -1.38 18.25
CA ALA A 210 10.63 -2.11 17.02
C ALA A 210 9.69 -1.73 15.86
N ILE A 211 8.78 -0.78 16.10
CA ILE A 211 7.87 -0.24 15.08
C ILE A 211 8.70 0.36 13.95
N ARG A 212 8.40 -0.01 12.71
CA ARG A 212 8.99 0.62 11.52
C ARG A 212 8.33 1.97 11.31
N TYR A 213 9.13 3.01 11.23
CA TYR A 213 8.69 4.39 11.03
C TYR A 213 9.07 4.88 9.63
N ARG A 214 8.13 5.52 8.96
CA ARG A 214 8.38 6.22 7.70
C ARG A 214 7.65 7.55 7.68
N ARG A 215 8.40 8.63 7.52
CA ARG A 215 7.84 9.95 7.23
C ARG A 215 7.33 9.97 5.79
N MET A 216 6.13 10.51 5.61
CA MET A 216 5.45 10.58 4.34
C MET A 216 5.31 12.02 3.87
N ASP A 217 5.62 12.27 2.61
CA ASP A 217 5.53 13.56 1.93
C ASP A 217 4.61 13.53 0.69
N ALA A 218 4.16 12.33 0.33
CA ALA A 218 3.25 12.09 -0.80
C ALA A 218 2.01 11.33 -0.35
N PRO A 219 0.87 11.49 -1.03
CA PRO A 219 -0.33 10.69 -0.78
C PRO A 219 -0.06 9.19 -0.82
N LEU A 220 -0.80 8.41 -0.05
CA LEU A 220 -0.58 6.96 0.03
C LEU A 220 -0.67 6.28 -1.34
N CYS A 221 -1.64 6.67 -2.16
CA CYS A 221 -1.84 6.11 -3.50
C CYS A 221 -0.69 6.40 -4.48
N ASP A 222 0.13 7.42 -4.22
CA ASP A 222 1.28 7.77 -5.04
C ASP A 222 2.56 7.08 -4.54
N ALA A 223 2.53 6.50 -3.33
CA ALA A 223 3.66 5.82 -2.70
C ALA A 223 3.47 4.28 -2.58
N GLU A 224 2.44 3.71 -3.20
CA GLU A 224 2.03 2.31 -3.04
C GLU A 224 3.20 1.33 -3.20
N GLU A 225 3.93 1.40 -4.30
CA GLU A 225 5.06 0.48 -4.56
C GLU A 225 6.15 0.54 -3.48
N ALA A 226 6.48 1.76 -3.04
CA ALA A 226 7.47 1.94 -2.01
C ALA A 226 7.02 1.38 -0.66
N ILE A 227 5.72 1.45 -0.37
CA ILE A 227 5.12 0.87 0.84
C ILE A 227 5.01 -0.64 0.73
N GLU A 228 4.62 -1.20 -0.42
CA GLU A 228 4.62 -2.64 -0.68
C GLU A 228 6.00 -3.26 -0.45
N LYS A 229 7.07 -2.61 -0.95
CA LYS A 229 8.45 -3.04 -0.70
C LYS A 229 8.82 -3.07 0.79
N GLU A 230 8.36 -2.09 1.57
CA GLU A 230 8.56 -2.08 3.03
C GLU A 230 7.76 -3.18 3.72
N ILE A 231 6.51 -3.39 3.30
CA ILE A 231 5.64 -4.46 3.81
C ILE A 231 6.32 -5.82 3.63
N ASP A 232 6.81 -6.11 2.44
CA ASP A 232 7.43 -7.41 2.13
C ASP A 232 8.78 -7.55 2.83
N ARG A 233 9.63 -6.52 2.78
CA ARG A 233 10.97 -6.53 3.40
C ARG A 233 10.92 -6.80 4.90
N HIS A 234 9.95 -6.22 5.58
CA HIS A 234 9.84 -6.26 7.03
C HIS A 234 8.70 -7.14 7.55
N ASN A 235 8.05 -7.90 6.65
CA ASN A 235 6.89 -8.74 6.97
C ASN A 235 5.85 -7.99 7.80
N ILE A 236 5.49 -6.79 7.35
CA ILE A 236 4.51 -5.93 8.03
C ILE A 236 3.13 -6.56 7.98
N GLY A 237 2.45 -6.61 9.12
CA GLY A 237 1.09 -7.11 9.21
C GLY A 237 0.06 -6.02 9.50
N ILE A 238 0.48 -4.91 10.12
CA ILE A 238 -0.40 -3.77 10.43
C ILE A 238 0.29 -2.48 9.98
N ILE A 239 -0.50 -1.58 9.38
CA ILE A 239 -0.07 -0.24 8.96
C ILE A 239 -0.81 0.78 9.81
N VAL A 240 -0.11 1.75 10.38
CA VAL A 240 -0.70 2.92 11.04
C VAL A 240 -0.54 4.13 10.13
N ILE A 241 -1.60 4.90 9.94
CA ILE A 241 -1.62 6.13 9.14
C ILE A 241 -2.00 7.30 10.03
N ASP A 242 -1.07 8.22 10.25
CA ASP A 242 -1.24 9.43 11.05
C ASP A 242 -0.86 10.67 10.22
N SER A 243 -1.80 11.38 9.58
CA SER A 243 -3.23 11.19 9.62
C SER A 243 -3.84 10.98 8.23
N ALA A 244 -5.08 10.56 8.24
CA ALA A 244 -5.92 10.28 7.08
C ALA A 244 -6.04 11.45 6.10
N ALA A 245 -6.16 12.68 6.60
CA ALA A 245 -6.39 13.87 5.80
C ALA A 245 -5.22 14.13 4.81
N MET A 246 -3.99 13.98 5.27
CA MET A 246 -2.80 14.15 4.44
C MET A 246 -2.59 12.92 3.53
N ALA A 247 -2.86 11.74 4.06
CA ALA A 247 -2.66 10.48 3.34
C ALA A 247 -3.58 10.33 2.10
N CYS A 248 -4.78 10.93 2.10
CA CYS A 248 -5.70 10.84 0.97
C CYS A 248 -5.30 11.74 -0.23
N GLY A 249 -4.41 12.71 -0.04
CA GLY A 249 -3.87 13.54 -1.11
C GLY A 249 -4.85 14.57 -1.68
N GLY A 250 -5.88 14.92 -0.95
CA GLY A 250 -6.89 15.91 -1.34
C GLY A 250 -7.78 16.30 -0.17
N LYS A 251 -8.94 16.86 -0.48
CA LYS A 251 -9.89 17.22 0.57
C LYS A 251 -10.51 15.95 1.16
N PRO A 252 -10.51 15.78 2.49
CA PRO A 252 -11.11 14.60 3.14
C PRO A 252 -12.61 14.43 2.87
N GLU A 253 -13.30 15.50 2.43
CA GLU A 253 -14.70 15.51 2.03
C GLU A 253 -14.91 14.90 0.64
N ASP A 254 -13.85 14.82 -0.17
CA ASP A 254 -13.91 14.25 -1.50
C ASP A 254 -13.98 12.73 -1.42
N SER A 255 -15.09 12.18 -1.93
CA SER A 255 -15.33 10.74 -1.95
C SER A 255 -14.34 9.99 -2.84
N GLU A 256 -13.84 10.60 -3.91
CA GLU A 256 -12.87 9.98 -4.80
C GLU A 256 -11.53 9.78 -4.09
N GLN A 257 -11.03 10.80 -3.41
CA GLN A 257 -9.77 10.73 -2.68
C GLN A 257 -9.84 9.73 -1.51
N THR A 258 -10.94 9.77 -0.76
CA THR A 258 -11.18 8.79 0.31
C THR A 258 -11.20 7.36 -0.23
N ASN A 259 -11.90 7.12 -1.34
CA ASN A 259 -11.94 5.80 -1.96
C ASN A 259 -10.56 5.34 -2.45
N ARG A 260 -9.75 6.23 -3.03
CA ARG A 260 -8.38 5.91 -3.46
C ARG A 260 -7.52 5.43 -2.29
N LEU A 261 -7.55 6.13 -1.16
CA LEU A 261 -6.85 5.70 0.06
C LEU A 261 -7.26 4.28 0.48
N PHE A 262 -8.56 4.00 0.57
CA PHE A 262 -9.02 2.68 0.97
C PHE A 262 -8.76 1.59 -0.07
N GLN A 263 -8.67 1.94 -1.36
CA GLN A 263 -8.25 1.03 -2.42
C GLN A 263 -6.78 0.63 -2.25
N SER A 264 -5.89 1.61 -1.94
CA SER A 264 -4.49 1.33 -1.60
C SER A 264 -4.38 0.37 -0.41
N LEU A 265 -5.13 0.65 0.67
CA LEU A 265 -5.14 -0.23 1.85
C LEU A 265 -5.63 -1.65 1.55
N ARG A 266 -6.66 -1.79 0.70
CA ARG A 266 -7.13 -3.12 0.26
C ARG A 266 -6.09 -3.85 -0.58
N ARG A 267 -5.36 -3.12 -1.42
CA ARG A 267 -4.29 -3.69 -2.26
C ARG A 267 -3.16 -4.25 -1.42
N PHE A 268 -2.77 -3.56 -0.36
CA PHE A 268 -1.74 -4.05 0.57
C PHE A 268 -2.14 -5.34 1.29
N ASP A 269 -3.44 -5.64 1.39
CA ASP A 269 -3.99 -6.82 2.07
C ASP A 269 -3.43 -7.01 3.48
N ARG A 270 -3.32 -5.92 4.23
CA ARG A 270 -2.87 -5.84 5.62
C ARG A 270 -3.93 -5.13 6.46
N GLY A 271 -3.89 -5.33 7.78
CA GLY A 271 -4.67 -4.53 8.68
C GLY A 271 -4.17 -3.08 8.68
N ALA A 272 -5.07 -2.14 8.89
CA ALA A 272 -4.67 -0.74 9.00
C ALA A 272 -5.41 -0.04 10.14
N ILE A 273 -4.70 0.85 10.83
CA ILE A 273 -5.24 1.80 11.80
C ILE A 273 -5.10 3.18 11.17
N VAL A 274 -6.22 3.80 10.85
CA VAL A 274 -6.27 5.11 10.18
C VAL A 274 -6.74 6.15 11.18
N ILE A 275 -5.91 7.15 11.45
CA ILE A 275 -6.23 8.22 12.38
C ILE A 275 -6.89 9.36 11.61
N ALA A 276 -8.13 9.71 11.99
CA ALA A 276 -8.90 10.78 11.37
C ALA A 276 -9.35 11.83 12.39
N HIS A 277 -9.46 13.06 11.96
CA HIS A 277 -10.09 14.11 12.76
C HIS A 277 -11.60 14.05 12.65
N GLU A 278 -12.27 14.71 13.58
CA GLU A 278 -13.70 14.92 13.56
C GLU A 278 -14.04 16.29 12.95
N THR A 279 -15.24 16.40 12.38
CA THR A 279 -15.78 17.70 11.95
C THR A 279 -16.07 18.57 13.17
N LYS A 280 -15.52 19.78 13.21
CA LYS A 280 -16.07 20.81 14.10
C LYS A 280 -17.49 21.14 13.60
N SER A 281 -18.48 20.39 14.06
CA SER A 281 -19.86 20.78 13.84
C SER A 281 -20.08 22.13 14.53
N ASN A 282 -20.78 23.05 13.86
CA ASN A 282 -21.20 24.32 14.46
C ASN A 282 -21.95 24.01 15.77
N THR A 283 -21.26 24.18 16.87
CA THR A 283 -21.72 23.93 18.23
C THR A 283 -22.69 25.05 18.65
N GLN A 284 -23.93 24.99 18.18
CA GLN A 284 -25.04 25.72 18.82
C GLN A 284 -26.09 24.80 19.43
N ALA A 285 -25.86 23.51 19.52
CA ALA A 285 -26.74 22.59 20.23
C ALA A 285 -26.17 22.26 21.61
N SER A 286 -26.79 22.79 22.63
CA SER A 286 -26.53 22.49 24.04
C SER A 286 -26.93 21.05 24.38
N GLY A 287 -25.97 20.16 24.53
CA GLY A 287 -26.12 18.79 24.99
C GLY A 287 -24.93 17.92 24.57
N PRO A 288 -24.67 16.77 25.21
CA PRO A 288 -23.63 15.85 24.77
C PRO A 288 -24.07 15.25 23.42
N GLN A 289 -23.69 15.92 22.33
CA GLN A 289 -23.89 15.39 20.99
C GLN A 289 -22.80 14.36 20.72
N TRP A 290 -23.22 13.13 20.59
CA TRP A 290 -22.40 12.06 20.08
C TRP A 290 -22.13 12.33 18.61
N HIS A 291 -20.92 12.75 18.30
CA HIS A 291 -20.48 12.91 16.93
C HIS A 291 -20.38 11.51 16.28
N ASP A 292 -21.20 11.27 15.30
CA ASP A 292 -21.43 9.90 14.83
C ASP A 292 -20.47 9.44 13.74
N LYS A 293 -19.66 10.37 13.16
CA LYS A 293 -18.88 10.06 11.96
C LYS A 293 -17.50 10.76 11.94
N PRO A 294 -16.48 10.12 11.34
CA PRO A 294 -15.23 10.79 11.03
C PRO A 294 -15.46 12.02 10.13
N PHE A 295 -14.60 13.02 10.24
CA PHE A 295 -14.61 14.20 9.39
C PHE A 295 -14.45 13.83 7.93
N GLY A 296 -15.28 14.45 7.08
CA GLY A 296 -15.19 14.34 5.65
C GLY A 296 -16.32 13.54 5.04
N SER A 297 -15.99 12.78 4.01
CA SER A 297 -16.93 11.95 3.26
C SER A 297 -17.54 10.85 4.12
N ALA A 298 -18.81 10.50 3.90
CA ALA A 298 -19.45 9.32 4.49
C ALA A 298 -18.64 8.03 4.23
N TYR A 299 -17.82 8.03 3.19
CA TYR A 299 -16.96 6.91 2.82
C TYR A 299 -15.87 6.56 3.85
N TRP A 300 -15.51 7.47 4.75
CA TRP A 300 -14.64 7.12 5.89
C TRP A 300 -15.28 6.07 6.78
N HIS A 301 -16.57 6.23 7.03
CA HIS A 301 -17.33 5.26 7.80
C HIS A 301 -17.63 4.01 6.97
N ASP A 302 -17.99 4.16 5.70
CA ASP A 302 -18.48 3.06 4.87
C ASP A 302 -17.37 2.11 4.43
N ASN A 303 -16.19 2.61 4.12
CA ASN A 303 -15.03 1.81 3.72
C ASN A 303 -14.30 1.16 4.90
N ALA A 304 -14.32 1.77 6.09
CA ALA A 304 -13.76 1.15 7.29
C ALA A 304 -14.61 -0.04 7.74
N ARG A 305 -13.97 -1.10 8.24
CA ARG A 305 -14.70 -2.24 8.81
C ARG A 305 -15.17 -1.95 10.24
N ALA A 306 -14.38 -1.19 10.99
CA ALA A 306 -14.77 -0.67 12.30
C ALA A 306 -14.37 0.80 12.41
N THR A 307 -15.14 1.58 13.14
CA THR A 307 -14.83 2.98 13.45
C THR A 307 -14.93 3.18 14.96
N TRP A 308 -13.87 3.79 15.51
CA TRP A 308 -13.73 4.01 16.94
C TRP A 308 -13.68 5.51 17.22
N PHE A 309 -14.64 6.00 17.97
CA PHE A 309 -14.62 7.37 18.47
C PHE A 309 -13.73 7.46 19.71
N VAL A 310 -12.76 8.37 19.67
CA VAL A 310 -11.79 8.59 20.74
C VAL A 310 -12.06 9.93 21.38
N GLN A 311 -12.44 9.92 22.64
CA GLN A 311 -12.77 11.11 23.41
C GLN A 311 -11.88 11.20 24.67
N LYS A 312 -11.26 12.35 24.89
CA LYS A 312 -10.57 12.64 26.15
C LYS A 312 -11.63 12.78 27.26
N GLN A 313 -11.49 12.00 28.32
CA GLN A 313 -12.29 12.17 29.53
C GLN A 313 -11.60 13.23 30.39
N GLN A 314 -12.37 14.22 30.84
CA GLN A 314 -11.88 15.18 31.84
C GLN A 314 -12.09 14.54 33.22
N ASP A 315 -11.01 14.38 33.97
CA ASP A 315 -11.11 14.06 35.38
C ASP A 315 -11.54 15.33 36.14
N GLU A 316 -12.61 15.21 36.89
CA GLU A 316 -13.07 16.28 37.80
C GLU A 316 -12.18 16.39 39.03
N GLN A 317 -11.16 15.56 39.21
CA GLN A 317 -10.31 15.54 40.41
C GLN A 317 -8.81 15.41 40.08
N GLY A 318 -8.06 16.42 40.48
CA GLY A 318 -6.67 16.27 40.86
C GLY A 318 -5.63 16.87 39.94
N GLU A 319 -5.25 18.07 40.31
CA GLU A 319 -4.00 18.72 39.98
C GLU A 319 -2.84 17.96 40.63
N ASP A 320 -2.38 16.87 40.06
CA ASP A 320 -1.06 16.36 40.36
C ASP A 320 -0.23 16.41 39.08
N GLU A 321 0.58 17.42 38.92
CA GLU A 321 1.41 17.72 37.75
C GLU A 321 2.43 16.62 37.41
N ALA A 322 2.57 15.60 38.25
CA ALA A 322 3.58 14.57 38.10
C ALA A 322 3.14 13.36 37.26
N GLN A 323 1.85 13.12 37.08
CA GLN A 323 1.33 12.04 36.23
C GLN A 323 0.05 12.46 35.48
N VAL A 324 0.18 12.89 34.24
CA VAL A 324 -0.99 13.10 33.38
C VAL A 324 -1.50 11.76 32.88
N LEU A 325 -2.49 11.21 33.57
CA LEU A 325 -3.24 10.05 33.08
C LEU A 325 -4.19 10.51 31.97
N LEU A 326 -3.96 10.05 30.75
CA LEU A 326 -4.87 10.28 29.65
C LEU A 326 -6.00 9.23 29.69
N HIS A 327 -7.16 9.61 30.18
CA HIS A 327 -8.36 8.79 30.08
C HIS A 327 -9.00 8.98 28.71
N VAL A 328 -9.12 7.88 27.97
CA VAL A 328 -9.69 7.88 26.62
C VAL A 328 -10.86 6.92 26.57
N GLY A 329 -12.03 7.43 26.23
CA GLY A 329 -13.18 6.59 25.87
C GLY A 329 -13.07 6.13 24.42
N VAL A 330 -13.26 4.84 24.19
CA VAL A 330 -13.24 4.25 22.84
C VAL A 330 -14.58 3.58 22.56
N PHE A 331 -15.30 4.08 21.57
CA PHE A 331 -16.68 3.67 21.27
C PHE A 331 -16.76 3.11 19.84
N ASN A 332 -17.26 1.88 19.71
CA ASN A 332 -17.52 1.30 18.39
C ASN A 332 -18.78 1.89 17.77
N LYS A 333 -18.66 2.36 16.54
CA LYS A 333 -19.76 3.01 15.79
C LYS A 333 -20.32 2.16 14.64
N LYS A 334 -19.73 1.01 14.34
CA LYS A 334 -20.09 0.24 13.15
C LYS A 334 -20.44 -1.23 13.44
N THR A 335 -19.84 -1.83 14.43
CA THR A 335 -20.11 -3.23 14.78
C THR A 335 -20.86 -3.29 16.10
N ASN A 336 -22.07 -3.85 16.07
CA ASN A 336 -22.86 -4.12 17.28
C ASN A 336 -22.33 -5.36 18.02
N GLN A 337 -21.02 -5.49 18.18
CA GLN A 337 -20.40 -6.61 18.92
C GLN A 337 -19.74 -6.11 20.19
#